data_6105665048b8ab95a475e47ea2e03253
#
_entry.id   6105665048b8ab95a475e47ea2e03253
#
_cell.length_a   1.000
_cell.length_b   1.000
_cell.length_c   1.000
_cell.angle_alpha   90.00
_cell.angle_beta   90.00
_cell.angle_gamma   90.00
#
_symmetry.space_group_name_H-M   'P 1'
#
loop_
_entity.id
_entity.type
_entity.pdbx_description
1 polymer ?
#
loop_
_entity_poly.entity_id
_entity_poly.type
_entity_poly.pdbx_seq_one_letter_code
_entity_poly.pdbx_strand_id
1 'polypeptide(L)'
;EIGIGYLKGKLCSHISGGELQMVLIARALAANPSILVLDEPESNLDFRNQLIVLEAIERLCREKHISAVVNTHYPEHALSISQKALLLTAHGTTLFGPTDEILSEEHLNEAFGVEVRLYPLTLRNRTYTCVLPLGLKERMERGA
;
A
#
# COMPACT_ATOMS: atom_id res chain seq x y z
N GLU A 1 -17.28 10.85 -7.95
CA GLU A 1 -16.43 9.69 -8.18
C GLU A 1 -15.60 9.30 -6.95
N ILE A 2 -14.81 10.21 -6.35
CA ILE A 2 -14.04 9.95 -5.13
C ILE A 2 -14.85 10.25 -3.85
N GLY A 3 -16.04 10.86 -3.98
CA GLY A 3 -16.92 11.15 -2.85
C GLY A 3 -16.53 12.37 -2.01
N ILE A 4 -15.61 13.22 -2.48
CA ILE A 4 -15.10 14.39 -1.74
C ILE A 4 -15.81 15.73 -2.07
N GLY A 5 -16.96 15.68 -2.73
CA GLY A 5 -17.71 16.90 -3.12
C GLY A 5 -18.02 17.84 -1.95
N TYR A 6 -18.15 17.30 -0.73
CA TYR A 6 -18.38 18.08 0.51
C TYR A 6 -17.19 18.95 0.94
N LEU A 7 -16.00 18.74 0.33
CA LEU A 7 -14.80 19.54 0.58
C LEU A 7 -14.74 20.81 -0.29
N LYS A 8 -15.65 20.93 -1.27
CA LYS A 8 -15.66 22.10 -2.16
C LYS A 8 -15.76 23.40 -1.37
N GLY A 9 -14.82 24.29 -1.63
CA GLY A 9 -14.75 25.60 -0.97
C GLY A 9 -14.07 25.61 0.42
N LYS A 10 -13.67 24.46 0.96
CA LYS A 10 -12.87 24.41 2.17
C LYS A 10 -11.40 24.76 1.88
N LEU A 11 -10.76 25.44 2.82
CA LEU A 11 -9.30 25.66 2.78
C LEU A 11 -8.56 24.36 3.11
N CYS A 12 -7.42 24.13 2.47
CA CYS A 12 -6.59 22.94 2.76
C CYS A 12 -6.16 22.85 4.25
N SER A 13 -6.05 23.97 4.93
CA SER A 13 -5.77 24.02 6.36
C SER A 13 -6.95 23.58 7.26
N HIS A 14 -8.14 23.42 6.70
CA HIS A 14 -9.37 23.05 7.41
C HIS A 14 -9.88 21.66 7.05
N ILE A 15 -9.04 20.83 6.44
CA ILE A 15 -9.34 19.44 6.08
C ILE A 15 -8.34 18.49 6.75
N SER A 16 -8.76 17.26 7.00
CA SER A 16 -7.88 16.22 7.58
C SER A 16 -6.82 15.75 6.58
N GLY A 17 -5.76 15.09 7.07
CA GLY A 17 -4.73 14.50 6.22
C GLY A 17 -5.30 13.53 5.18
N GLY A 18 -6.22 12.66 5.57
CA GLY A 18 -6.90 11.74 4.66
C GLY A 18 -7.75 12.45 3.61
N GLU A 19 -8.48 13.52 4.01
CA GLU A 19 -9.23 14.37 3.08
C GLU A 19 -8.30 15.07 2.09
N LEU A 20 -7.16 15.57 2.56
CA LEU A 20 -6.14 16.19 1.70
C LEU A 20 -5.59 15.18 0.70
N GLN A 21 -5.28 13.96 1.14
CA GLN A 21 -4.80 12.90 0.26
C GLN A 21 -5.81 12.56 -0.84
N MET A 22 -7.09 12.45 -0.49
CA MET A 22 -8.17 12.24 -1.48
C MET A 22 -8.29 13.41 -2.47
N VAL A 23 -8.05 14.66 -2.03
CA VAL A 23 -8.00 15.83 -2.92
C VAL A 23 -6.83 15.75 -3.88
N LEU A 24 -5.64 15.31 -3.43
CA LEU A 24 -4.46 15.13 -4.28
C LEU A 24 -4.69 14.05 -5.34
N ILE A 25 -5.29 12.92 -4.97
CA ILE A 25 -5.70 11.87 -5.91
C ILE A 25 -6.72 12.42 -6.92
N ALA A 26 -7.73 13.16 -6.46
CA ALA A 26 -8.72 13.79 -7.34
C ALA A 26 -8.08 14.76 -8.35
N ARG A 27 -7.10 15.55 -7.90
CA ARG A 27 -6.33 16.44 -8.75
C ARG A 27 -5.55 15.69 -9.83
N ALA A 28 -4.88 14.60 -9.47
CA ALA A 28 -4.16 13.76 -10.43
C ALA A 28 -5.12 13.15 -11.48
N LEU A 29 -6.30 12.71 -11.07
CA LEU A 29 -7.33 12.15 -11.95
C LEU A 29 -7.98 13.19 -12.87
N ALA A 30 -7.96 14.47 -12.53
CA ALA A 30 -8.53 15.53 -13.37
C ALA A 30 -7.81 15.66 -14.72
N ALA A 31 -6.57 15.19 -14.82
CA ALA A 31 -5.81 15.09 -16.07
C ALA A 31 -6.22 13.89 -16.95
N ASN A 32 -7.17 13.07 -16.49
CA ASN A 32 -7.60 11.82 -17.16
C ASN A 32 -6.42 10.89 -17.53
N PRO A 33 -5.56 10.50 -16.57
CA PRO A 33 -4.35 9.74 -16.83
C PRO A 33 -4.69 8.28 -17.16
N SER A 34 -3.83 7.62 -17.95
CA SER A 34 -3.85 6.17 -18.13
C SER A 34 -3.11 5.45 -16.99
N ILE A 35 -2.15 6.13 -16.37
CA ILE A 35 -1.34 5.62 -15.25
C ILE A 35 -1.32 6.65 -14.13
N LEU A 36 -1.58 6.21 -12.91
CA LEU A 36 -1.49 7.00 -11.69
C LEU A 36 -0.25 6.57 -10.91
N VAL A 37 0.63 7.50 -10.60
CA VAL A 37 1.82 7.23 -9.77
C VAL A 37 1.64 7.91 -8.42
N LEU A 38 1.70 7.12 -7.35
CA LEU A 38 1.47 7.56 -5.98
C LEU A 38 2.67 7.17 -5.11
N ASP A 39 3.18 8.15 -4.37
CA ASP A 39 4.28 7.97 -3.45
C ASP A 39 3.75 8.02 -2.01
N GLU A 40 3.79 6.87 -1.34
CA GLU A 40 3.29 6.65 0.02
C GLU A 40 1.92 7.31 0.30
N PRO A 41 0.89 7.03 -0.50
CA PRO A 41 -0.39 7.75 -0.39
C PRO A 41 -1.12 7.53 0.94
N GLU A 42 -0.75 6.52 1.70
CA GLU A 42 -1.31 6.17 3.02
C GLU A 42 -0.47 6.65 4.19
N SER A 43 0.72 7.20 3.95
CA SER A 43 1.64 7.65 5.01
C SER A 43 1.03 8.76 5.88
N ASN A 44 1.33 8.70 7.18
CA ASN A 44 0.86 9.65 8.19
C ASN A 44 -0.67 9.73 8.35
N LEU A 45 -1.39 8.72 7.87
CA LEU A 45 -2.82 8.58 8.06
C LEU A 45 -3.12 7.58 9.19
N ASP A 46 -4.25 7.78 9.87
CA ASP A 46 -4.79 6.77 10.77
C ASP A 46 -5.34 5.56 9.99
N PHE A 47 -5.57 4.42 10.66
CA PHE A 47 -6.04 3.17 10.04
C PHE A 47 -7.28 3.34 9.17
N ARG A 48 -8.24 4.18 9.62
CA ARG A 48 -9.47 4.41 8.86
C ARG A 48 -9.17 5.12 7.54
N ASN A 49 -8.35 6.17 7.59
CA ASN A 49 -8.01 6.97 6.43
C ASN A 49 -7.09 6.20 5.46
N GLN A 50 -6.18 5.36 5.97
CA GLN A 50 -5.38 4.44 5.15
C GLN A 50 -6.29 3.53 4.32
N LEU A 51 -7.26 2.86 4.96
CA LEU A 51 -8.21 1.99 4.25
C LEU A 51 -9.03 2.75 3.20
N ILE A 52 -9.51 3.95 3.51
CA ILE A 52 -10.26 4.78 2.55
C ILE A 52 -9.42 5.09 1.31
N VAL A 53 -8.15 5.44 1.48
CA VAL A 53 -7.24 5.74 0.36
C VAL A 53 -6.98 4.49 -0.48
N LEU A 54 -6.64 3.36 0.15
CA LEU A 54 -6.36 2.10 -0.56
C LEU A 54 -7.58 1.59 -1.33
N GLU A 55 -8.75 1.57 -0.72
CA GLU A 55 -10.01 1.20 -1.37
C GLU A 55 -10.37 2.15 -2.53
N ALA A 56 -10.07 3.45 -2.38
CA ALA A 56 -10.28 4.41 -3.46
C ALA A 56 -9.37 4.14 -4.66
N ILE A 57 -8.08 3.83 -4.42
CA ILE A 57 -7.12 3.48 -5.48
C ILE A 57 -7.59 2.21 -6.21
N GLU A 58 -7.91 1.13 -5.47
CA GLU A 58 -8.40 -0.13 -6.05
C GLU A 58 -9.65 0.10 -6.90
N ARG A 59 -10.63 0.82 -6.36
CA ARG A 59 -11.88 1.15 -7.06
C ARG A 59 -11.63 1.94 -8.33
N LEU A 60 -10.78 2.97 -8.27
CA LEU A 60 -10.47 3.82 -9.43
C LEU A 60 -9.78 3.02 -10.54
N CYS A 61 -8.83 2.15 -10.21
CA CYS A 61 -8.19 1.27 -11.19
C CYS A 61 -9.22 0.40 -11.89
N ARG A 62 -10.15 -0.20 -11.14
CA ARG A 62 -11.20 -1.06 -11.68
C ARG A 62 -12.24 -0.30 -12.51
N GLU A 63 -12.77 0.82 -12.00
CA GLU A 63 -13.87 1.55 -12.63
C GLU A 63 -13.43 2.42 -13.81
N LYS A 64 -12.22 2.96 -13.75
CA LYS A 64 -11.66 3.84 -14.79
C LYS A 64 -10.74 3.11 -15.76
N HIS A 65 -10.45 1.83 -15.51
CA HIS A 65 -9.50 1.05 -16.31
C HIS A 65 -8.12 1.71 -16.43
N ILE A 66 -7.68 2.37 -15.36
CA ILE A 66 -6.34 2.95 -15.25
C ILE A 66 -5.42 2.00 -14.49
N SER A 67 -4.11 2.11 -14.72
CA SER A 67 -3.11 1.45 -13.91
C SER A 67 -2.63 2.37 -12.78
N ALA A 68 -2.31 1.81 -11.62
CA ALA A 68 -1.65 2.55 -10.56
C ALA A 68 -0.29 1.92 -10.23
N VAL A 69 0.71 2.77 -10.03
CA VAL A 69 1.99 2.42 -9.43
C VAL A 69 2.02 3.10 -8.07
N VAL A 70 2.07 2.31 -7.01
CA VAL A 70 2.08 2.80 -5.63
C VAL A 70 3.42 2.43 -5.01
N ASN A 71 4.20 3.43 -4.57
CA ASN A 71 5.33 3.21 -3.70
C ASN A 71 4.83 3.18 -2.25
N THR A 72 5.18 2.15 -1.50
CA THR A 72 4.80 1.98 -0.09
C THR A 72 5.86 1.20 0.66
N HIS A 73 5.98 1.44 1.95
CA HIS A 73 6.79 0.63 2.87
C HIS A 73 5.94 -0.31 3.75
N TYR A 74 4.65 -0.47 3.44
CA TYR A 74 3.72 -1.38 4.11
C TYR A 74 3.45 -2.61 3.23
N PRO A 75 4.13 -3.76 3.45
CA PRO A 75 3.92 -4.97 2.64
C PRO A 75 2.47 -5.44 2.64
N GLU A 76 1.77 -5.31 3.77
CA GLU A 76 0.36 -5.68 3.92
C GLU A 76 -0.56 -4.86 3.00
N HIS A 77 -0.24 -3.60 2.74
CA HIS A 77 -1.00 -2.78 1.80
C HIS A 77 -0.79 -3.26 0.37
N ALA A 78 0.47 -3.52 -0.01
CA ALA A 78 0.77 -4.07 -1.33
C ALA A 78 0.09 -5.44 -1.53
N LEU A 79 0.15 -6.35 -0.54
CA LEU A 79 -0.54 -7.65 -0.57
C LEU A 79 -2.06 -7.51 -0.71
N SER A 80 -2.65 -6.42 -0.22
CA SER A 80 -4.10 -6.23 -0.24
C SER A 80 -4.65 -5.71 -1.57
N ILE A 81 -3.91 -4.84 -2.28
CA ILE A 81 -4.46 -4.12 -3.45
C ILE A 81 -3.72 -4.35 -4.76
N SER A 82 -2.48 -4.91 -4.74
CA SER A 82 -1.69 -5.02 -5.97
C SER A 82 -1.71 -6.43 -6.57
N GLN A 83 -1.59 -6.51 -7.90
CA GLN A 83 -1.43 -7.76 -8.64
C GLN A 83 0.04 -8.08 -8.88
N LYS A 84 0.89 -7.06 -8.96
CA LYS A 84 2.34 -7.19 -9.15
C LYS A 84 3.06 -6.29 -8.18
N ALA A 85 4.22 -6.75 -7.71
CA ALA A 85 5.11 -5.99 -6.85
C ALA A 85 6.51 -5.90 -7.45
N LEU A 86 7.18 -4.79 -7.17
CA LEU A 86 8.61 -4.63 -7.35
C LEU A 86 9.19 -4.39 -5.96
N LEU A 87 10.00 -5.33 -5.48
CA LEU A 87 10.66 -5.24 -4.18
C LEU A 87 12.11 -4.81 -4.36
N LEU A 88 12.50 -3.78 -3.64
CA LEU A 88 13.88 -3.30 -3.57
C LEU A 88 14.53 -3.88 -2.31
N THR A 89 15.61 -4.66 -2.47
CA THR A 89 16.33 -5.21 -1.32
C THR A 89 17.45 -4.27 -0.86
N ALA A 90 17.91 -4.43 0.37
CA ALA A 90 18.98 -3.64 0.96
C ALA A 90 20.33 -3.74 0.18
N HIS A 91 20.51 -4.82 -0.59
CA HIS A 91 21.72 -5.07 -1.41
C HIS A 91 21.59 -4.53 -2.85
N GLY A 92 20.54 -3.78 -3.16
CA GLY A 92 20.33 -3.20 -4.49
C GLY A 92 19.76 -4.19 -5.52
N THR A 93 19.39 -5.39 -5.10
CA THR A 93 18.68 -6.34 -5.96
C THR A 93 17.21 -5.93 -6.08
N THR A 94 16.63 -6.11 -7.25
CA THR A 94 15.22 -5.85 -7.51
C THR A 94 14.53 -7.14 -7.89
N LEU A 95 13.39 -7.42 -7.25
CA LEU A 95 12.53 -8.55 -7.57
C LEU A 95 11.20 -8.01 -8.12
N PHE A 96 10.74 -8.55 -9.25
CA PHE A 96 9.49 -8.13 -9.87
C PHE A 96 8.67 -9.33 -10.35
N GLY A 97 7.39 -9.35 -10.01
CA GLY A 97 6.47 -10.42 -10.40
C GLY A 97 5.11 -10.32 -9.73
N PRO A 98 4.34 -11.42 -9.69
CA PRO A 98 3.11 -11.52 -8.93
C PRO A 98 3.34 -11.16 -7.45
N THR A 99 2.41 -10.40 -6.86
CA THR A 99 2.60 -9.85 -5.51
C THR A 99 2.80 -10.93 -4.44
N ASP A 100 2.06 -12.01 -4.52
CA ASP A 100 2.12 -13.15 -3.60
C ASP A 100 3.44 -13.95 -3.70
N GLU A 101 4.07 -13.97 -4.88
CA GLU A 101 5.37 -14.61 -5.08
C GLU A 101 6.52 -13.69 -4.62
N ILE A 102 6.42 -12.38 -4.93
CA ILE A 102 7.47 -11.40 -4.61
C ILE A 102 7.48 -11.05 -3.13
N LEU A 103 6.32 -10.88 -2.50
CA LEU A 103 6.22 -10.55 -1.07
C LEU A 103 6.14 -11.83 -0.22
N SER A 104 7.09 -12.74 -0.40
CA SER A 104 7.27 -13.93 0.43
C SER A 104 7.99 -13.61 1.76
N GLU A 105 7.89 -14.50 2.76
CA GLU A 105 8.62 -14.36 4.02
C GLU A 105 10.13 -14.18 3.79
N GLU A 106 10.71 -14.99 2.88
CA GLU A 106 12.14 -14.94 2.55
C GLU A 106 12.56 -13.59 2.01
N HIS A 107 11.84 -13.09 0.99
CA HIS A 107 12.17 -11.81 0.35
C HIS A 107 11.93 -10.61 1.28
N LEU A 108 10.87 -10.64 2.10
CA LEU A 108 10.60 -9.60 3.09
C LEU A 108 11.67 -9.58 4.19
N ASN A 109 12.10 -10.78 4.66
CA ASN A 109 13.17 -10.90 5.63
C ASN A 109 14.48 -10.31 5.12
N GLU A 110 14.81 -10.55 3.83
CA GLU A 110 16.00 -9.99 3.19
C GLU A 110 15.88 -8.48 3.00
N ALA A 111 14.76 -8.01 2.45
CA ALA A 111 14.58 -6.61 2.11
C ALA A 111 14.59 -5.69 3.33
N PHE A 112 13.94 -6.12 4.42
CA PHE A 112 13.76 -5.30 5.64
C PHE A 112 14.73 -5.65 6.79
N GLY A 113 15.51 -6.73 6.67
CA GLY A 113 16.41 -7.17 7.74
C GLY A 113 15.69 -7.61 9.02
N VAL A 114 14.48 -8.12 8.88
CA VAL A 114 13.61 -8.56 9.98
C VAL A 114 13.17 -10.00 9.77
N GLU A 115 12.74 -10.68 10.82
CA GLU A 115 12.00 -11.92 10.70
C GLU A 115 10.51 -11.62 10.65
N VAL A 116 9.84 -11.99 9.55
CA VAL A 116 8.39 -11.91 9.42
C VAL A 116 7.79 -13.28 9.15
N ARG A 117 6.52 -13.43 9.50
CA ARG A 117 5.66 -14.55 9.09
C ARG A 117 4.43 -14.02 8.36
N LEU A 118 4.01 -14.79 7.38
CA LEU A 118 2.80 -14.51 6.60
C LEU A 118 1.71 -15.52 6.98
N TYR A 119 0.56 -15.02 7.41
CA TYR A 119 -0.58 -15.86 7.77
C TYR A 119 -1.80 -15.54 6.91
N PRO A 120 -2.32 -16.51 6.14
CA PRO A 120 -3.60 -16.33 5.48
C PRO A 120 -4.73 -16.32 6.50
N LEU A 121 -5.57 -15.30 6.48
CA LEU A 121 -6.75 -15.16 7.31
C LEU A 121 -7.99 -15.03 6.44
N THR A 122 -8.86 -16.03 6.48
CA THR A 122 -10.11 -15.98 5.71
C THR A 122 -11.25 -15.44 6.56
N LEU A 123 -11.79 -14.29 6.16
CA LEU A 123 -12.94 -13.64 6.79
C LEU A 123 -13.97 -13.28 5.72
N ARG A 124 -15.24 -13.59 5.96
CA ARG A 124 -16.36 -13.23 5.07
C ARG A 124 -16.12 -13.61 3.60
N ASN A 125 -15.60 -14.82 3.35
CA ASN A 125 -15.27 -15.35 2.03
C ASN A 125 -14.16 -14.59 1.27
N ARG A 126 -13.39 -13.76 1.95
CA ARG A 126 -12.18 -13.12 1.41
C ARG A 126 -10.96 -13.54 2.24
N THR A 127 -9.88 -13.89 1.55
CA THR A 127 -8.60 -14.20 2.21
C THR A 127 -7.73 -12.96 2.23
N TYR A 128 -7.20 -12.66 3.40
CA TYR A 128 -6.23 -11.61 3.66
C TYR A 128 -4.90 -12.24 4.04
N THR A 129 -3.79 -11.64 3.68
CA THR A 129 -2.47 -12.06 4.16
C THR A 129 -2.03 -11.08 5.25
N CYS A 130 -1.89 -11.60 6.48
CA CYS A 130 -1.38 -10.83 7.60
C CYS A 130 0.14 -10.93 7.62
N VAL A 131 0.83 -9.79 7.71
CA VAL A 131 2.27 -9.70 7.88
C VAL A 131 2.57 -9.50 9.35
N LEU A 132 3.25 -10.47 9.98
CA LEU A 132 3.60 -10.41 11.40
C LEU A 132 5.13 -10.29 11.56
N PRO A 133 5.66 -9.11 11.89
CA PRO A 133 7.07 -8.95 12.22
C PRO A 133 7.34 -9.53 13.61
N LEU A 134 8.36 -10.41 13.72
CA LEU A 134 8.75 -11.09 14.96
C LEU A 134 9.95 -10.43 15.63
N GLY A 135 10.91 -9.91 14.86
CA GLY A 135 12.11 -9.29 15.41
C GLY A 135 13.14 -8.92 14.35
N LEU A 136 14.24 -8.31 14.80
CA LEU A 136 15.38 -8.02 13.93
C LEU A 136 16.19 -9.30 13.71
N LYS A 137 16.57 -9.59 12.49
CA LYS A 137 17.31 -10.80 12.09
C LYS A 137 18.63 -10.97 12.88
N GLU A 138 19.39 -9.89 13.06
CA GLU A 138 20.66 -9.91 13.81
C GLU A 138 20.54 -10.24 15.31
N ARG A 139 19.36 -10.01 15.91
CA ARG A 139 19.14 -10.31 17.34
C ARG A 139 18.81 -11.78 17.59
N MET A 140 18.20 -12.44 16.62
CA MET A 140 17.79 -13.83 16.76
C MET A 140 18.96 -14.80 16.56
N GLU A 141 19.95 -14.43 15.72
CA GLU A 141 21.19 -15.21 15.55
C GLU A 141 22.13 -15.15 16.78
N ARG A 142 21.99 -14.13 17.65
CA ARG A 142 22.80 -13.97 18.87
C ARG A 142 22.17 -14.54 20.13
N GLY A 143 20.94 -15.02 20.06
CA GLY A 143 20.16 -15.53 21.21
C GLY A 143 19.89 -17.04 21.17
N ALA A 144 20.51 -17.80 20.24
CA ALA A 144 20.40 -19.25 20.12
C ALA A 144 21.63 -19.96 20.66
#